data_45ee071faa5748ba5104a7214c598bb4
#
_entry.id   45ee071faa5748ba5104a7214c598bb4
#
_cell.length_a   1.000
_cell.length_b   1.000
_cell.length_c   1.000
_cell.angle_alpha   90.00
_cell.angle_beta   90.00
_cell.angle_gamma   90.00
#
_symmetry.space_group_name_H-M   'P 1'
#
loop_
_entity.id
_entity.type
_entity.pdbx_description
1 polymer ?
#
loop_
_entity_poly.entity_id
_entity_poly.type
_entity_poly.pdbx_seq_one_letter_code
_entity_poly.pdbx_strand_id
1 'polypeptide(L)'
;MKKSFLALFIIVPFFNYGQSNETLDFKPSYAPETIYNQTVTNSSDYEMTYSGSEKLLEILKKNGTENPTKIKNAFNVETVSKTGKVGKDGNFPITIEYLQSSDINGKSVIPNGTLLFGNASLSSMPKLDSIVGTGMEENFKNSIFKMVQSTFDQLAMPEKKLKVGESFSQESPLTIPIAGINIEMVITTTYSLKSITTKSAFFDIVQVYSMKIADTRFDTNGSGNGTGKLVYDIPNHFTSENTLDMELNLKLKHTDFNIDLTSKSAYGQFVKISKK
;
A
#
# COMPACT_ATOMS: atom_id res chain seq x y z
N MET A 1 -43.13 63.99 -12.87
CA MET A 1 -41.98 63.10 -13.15
C MET A 1 -42.04 61.90 -12.22
N LYS A 2 -42.55 60.75 -12.68
CA LYS A 2 -42.62 59.49 -11.89
C LYS A 2 -41.37 58.67 -12.18
N LYS A 3 -40.52 58.48 -11.18
CA LYS A 3 -39.36 57.58 -11.25
C LYS A 3 -39.80 56.15 -10.94
N SER A 4 -39.81 55.29 -11.94
CA SER A 4 -40.02 53.85 -11.81
C SER A 4 -38.71 53.23 -11.37
N PHE A 5 -38.70 52.61 -10.18
CA PHE A 5 -37.59 51.78 -9.67
C PHE A 5 -37.78 50.37 -10.20
N LEU A 6 -36.89 49.96 -11.13
CA LEU A 6 -36.87 48.62 -11.67
C LEU A 6 -36.00 47.75 -10.69
N ALA A 7 -36.67 46.92 -9.89
CA ALA A 7 -35.97 45.96 -9.00
C ALA A 7 -35.57 44.73 -9.86
N LEU A 8 -34.26 44.62 -10.14
CA LEU A 8 -33.66 43.46 -10.80
C LEU A 8 -33.54 42.32 -9.78
N PHE A 9 -34.45 41.35 -9.85
CA PHE A 9 -34.35 40.09 -9.07
C PHE A 9 -33.25 39.22 -9.72
N ILE A 10 -32.06 39.14 -9.10
CA ILE A 10 -31.02 38.19 -9.46
C ILE A 10 -31.44 36.85 -8.85
N ILE A 11 -32.00 35.97 -9.69
CA ILE A 11 -32.22 34.55 -9.35
C ILE A 11 -30.85 33.87 -9.39
N VAL A 12 -30.21 33.70 -8.22
CA VAL A 12 -29.04 32.83 -8.07
C VAL A 12 -29.57 31.38 -8.10
N PRO A 13 -29.22 30.56 -9.09
CA PRO A 13 -29.56 29.16 -9.05
C PRO A 13 -28.76 28.51 -7.92
N PHE A 14 -29.41 28.18 -6.82
CA PHE A 14 -28.87 27.26 -5.85
C PHE A 14 -28.70 25.91 -6.53
N PHE A 15 -27.51 25.62 -7.01
CA PHE A 15 -27.13 24.24 -7.31
C PHE A 15 -27.10 23.49 -5.97
N ASN A 16 -28.24 22.93 -5.59
CA ASN A 16 -28.26 21.88 -4.60
C ASN A 16 -27.40 20.73 -5.19
N TYR A 17 -26.12 20.68 -4.81
CA TYR A 17 -25.36 19.44 -4.87
C TYR A 17 -26.09 18.49 -3.92
N GLY A 18 -27.07 17.75 -4.45
CA GLY A 18 -27.72 16.67 -3.73
C GLY A 18 -26.60 15.69 -3.35
N GLN A 19 -26.22 15.67 -2.07
CA GLN A 19 -25.47 14.55 -1.52
C GLN A 19 -26.29 13.31 -1.87
N SER A 20 -25.74 12.45 -2.73
CA SER A 20 -26.38 11.19 -3.04
C SER A 20 -26.52 10.44 -1.70
N ASN A 21 -27.74 10.05 -1.34
CA ASN A 21 -27.98 9.25 -0.13
C ASN A 21 -27.48 7.80 -0.32
N GLU A 22 -26.69 7.55 -1.33
CA GLU A 22 -26.14 6.24 -1.63
C GLU A 22 -25.16 5.83 -0.56
N THR A 23 -25.41 4.66 0.00
CA THR A 23 -24.54 4.04 0.99
C THR A 23 -23.78 2.91 0.32
N LEU A 24 -22.46 2.96 0.43
CA LEU A 24 -21.56 1.90 0.00
C LEU A 24 -21.46 0.84 1.10
N ASP A 25 -21.69 -0.41 0.76
CA ASP A 25 -21.30 -1.55 1.59
C ASP A 25 -19.87 -1.96 1.19
N PHE A 26 -18.89 -1.38 1.89
CA PHE A 26 -17.47 -1.62 1.64
C PHE A 26 -17.01 -2.88 2.34
N LYS A 27 -16.80 -3.94 1.57
CA LYS A 27 -16.42 -5.27 2.05
C LYS A 27 -15.46 -5.94 1.07
N PRO A 28 -14.17 -5.56 1.05
CA PRO A 28 -13.19 -6.18 0.16
C PRO A 28 -13.02 -7.67 0.47
N SER A 29 -13.20 -8.51 -0.54
CA SER A 29 -13.04 -9.96 -0.42
C SER A 29 -12.77 -10.60 -1.78
N TYR A 30 -12.16 -11.78 -1.78
CA TYR A 30 -12.12 -12.61 -2.98
C TYR A 30 -13.49 -13.26 -3.22
N ALA A 31 -13.87 -13.41 -4.49
CA ALA A 31 -15.08 -14.11 -4.91
C ALA A 31 -14.73 -15.50 -5.45
N PRO A 32 -15.59 -16.52 -5.28
CA PRO A 32 -15.37 -17.85 -5.89
C PRO A 32 -15.47 -17.79 -7.41
N GLU A 33 -14.88 -18.78 -8.08
CA GLU A 33 -14.90 -18.98 -9.54
C GLU A 33 -14.51 -17.72 -10.32
N THR A 34 -13.47 -17.00 -9.83
CA THR A 34 -13.06 -15.69 -10.32
C THR A 34 -11.55 -15.68 -10.62
N ILE A 35 -11.16 -14.91 -11.63
CA ILE A 35 -9.78 -14.71 -12.04
C ILE A 35 -9.43 -13.23 -11.80
N TYR A 36 -8.32 -12.99 -11.11
CA TYR A 36 -7.77 -11.67 -10.81
C TYR A 36 -6.39 -11.57 -11.48
N ASN A 37 -6.28 -10.76 -12.53
CA ASN A 37 -5.00 -10.43 -13.13
C ASN A 37 -4.51 -9.14 -12.48
N GLN A 38 -3.41 -9.22 -11.77
CA GLN A 38 -2.89 -8.14 -10.95
C GLN A 38 -1.51 -7.71 -11.41
N THR A 39 -1.32 -6.40 -11.51
CA THR A 39 -0.01 -5.76 -11.68
C THR A 39 0.27 -4.92 -10.44
N VAL A 40 1.44 -5.10 -9.84
CA VAL A 40 1.93 -4.29 -8.71
C VAL A 40 3.24 -3.64 -9.13
N THR A 41 3.31 -2.34 -8.98
CA THR A 41 4.53 -1.55 -9.17
C THR A 41 4.92 -0.87 -7.86
N ASN A 42 6.20 -0.82 -7.59
CA ASN A 42 6.74 -0.03 -6.50
C ASN A 42 8.05 0.60 -6.94
N SER A 43 8.25 1.86 -6.57
CA SER A 43 9.53 2.53 -6.72
C SER A 43 9.88 3.29 -5.45
N SER A 44 11.16 3.36 -5.13
CA SER A 44 11.64 4.14 -3.99
C SER A 44 13.02 4.74 -4.29
N ASP A 45 13.13 6.02 -4.01
CA ASP A 45 14.38 6.77 -4.03
C ASP A 45 14.67 7.21 -2.59
N TYR A 46 15.82 6.82 -2.04
CA TYR A 46 16.23 7.32 -0.74
C TYR A 46 17.66 7.80 -0.73
N GLU A 47 17.86 8.83 0.05
CA GLU A 47 19.14 9.45 0.31
C GLU A 47 19.43 9.40 1.81
N MET A 48 20.62 8.93 2.16
CA MET A 48 21.09 8.83 3.55
C MET A 48 22.39 9.60 3.68
N THR A 49 22.38 10.61 4.55
CA THR A 49 23.53 11.45 4.86
C THR A 49 24.03 11.14 6.27
N TYR A 50 25.33 10.89 6.37
CA TYR A 50 26.02 10.67 7.64
C TYR A 50 26.78 11.93 8.02
N SER A 51 26.71 12.32 9.31
CA SER A 51 27.54 13.39 9.88
C SER A 51 28.06 12.95 11.26
N GLY A 52 29.22 13.45 11.66
CA GLY A 52 29.88 13.08 12.92
C GLY A 52 31.34 13.45 12.92
N SER A 53 32.16 12.73 13.70
CA SER A 53 33.59 12.97 13.77
C SER A 53 34.31 12.67 12.45
N GLU A 54 35.40 13.38 12.16
CA GLU A 54 36.24 13.12 10.96
C GLU A 54 36.64 11.65 10.88
N LYS A 55 37.02 11.05 12.01
CA LYS A 55 37.39 9.63 12.09
C LYS A 55 36.25 8.70 11.61
N LEU A 56 34.98 8.99 11.93
CA LEU A 56 33.85 8.22 11.47
C LEU A 56 33.69 8.35 9.95
N LEU A 57 33.74 9.58 9.43
CA LEU A 57 33.60 9.83 8.00
C LEU A 57 34.71 9.17 7.18
N GLU A 58 35.95 9.15 7.70
CA GLU A 58 37.06 8.41 7.10
C GLU A 58 36.82 6.89 7.08
N ILE A 59 36.26 6.32 8.17
CA ILE A 59 35.91 4.89 8.25
C ILE A 59 34.84 4.55 7.20
N LEU A 60 33.80 5.35 7.09
CA LEU A 60 32.73 5.15 6.09
C LEU A 60 33.33 5.19 4.66
N LYS A 61 34.15 6.19 4.37
CA LYS A 61 34.84 6.31 3.09
C LYS A 61 35.77 5.13 2.79
N LYS A 62 36.52 4.67 3.79
CA LYS A 62 37.42 3.50 3.68
C LYS A 62 36.65 2.21 3.41
N ASN A 63 35.45 2.09 3.94
CA ASN A 63 34.54 0.96 3.71
C ASN A 63 33.74 1.10 2.40
N GLY A 64 34.01 2.10 1.57
CA GLY A 64 33.33 2.32 0.30
C GLY A 64 31.92 2.90 0.44
N THR A 65 31.55 3.41 1.61
CA THR A 65 30.25 4.06 1.82
C THR A 65 30.30 5.47 1.25
N GLU A 66 29.49 5.73 0.25
CA GLU A 66 29.30 7.08 -0.29
C GLU A 66 28.51 7.94 0.71
N ASN A 67 28.86 9.22 0.80
CA ASN A 67 28.11 10.16 1.65
C ASN A 67 27.82 11.47 0.87
N PRO A 68 26.55 11.74 0.52
CA PRO A 68 25.37 10.93 0.81
C PRO A 68 25.29 9.61 0.02
N THR A 69 24.77 8.57 0.65
CA THR A 69 24.38 7.32 -0.02
C THR A 69 23.04 7.50 -0.71
N LYS A 70 22.99 7.25 -2.02
CA LYS A 70 21.75 7.34 -2.81
C LYS A 70 21.40 5.97 -3.37
N ILE A 71 20.18 5.52 -3.10
CA ILE A 71 19.70 4.21 -3.55
C ILE A 71 18.35 4.37 -4.22
N LYS A 72 18.24 3.80 -5.42
CA LYS A 72 17.00 3.70 -6.18
C LYS A 72 16.61 2.25 -6.29
N ASN A 73 15.39 1.94 -5.92
CA ASN A 73 14.79 0.63 -6.09
C ASN A 73 13.50 0.75 -6.89
N ALA A 74 13.24 -0.23 -7.71
CA ALA A 74 11.92 -0.41 -8.31
C ALA A 74 11.67 -1.90 -8.46
N PHE A 75 10.42 -2.30 -8.36
CA PHE A 75 9.99 -3.62 -8.77
C PHE A 75 8.63 -3.57 -9.46
N ASN A 76 8.45 -4.50 -10.38
CA ASN A 76 7.19 -4.77 -11.05
C ASN A 76 6.85 -6.25 -10.86
N VAL A 77 5.62 -6.55 -10.51
CA VAL A 77 5.13 -7.91 -10.31
C VAL A 77 3.79 -8.09 -11.02
N GLU A 78 3.70 -9.13 -11.84
CA GLU A 78 2.46 -9.54 -12.47
C GLU A 78 2.06 -10.93 -11.94
N THR A 79 0.84 -11.04 -11.46
CA THR A 79 0.28 -12.29 -10.95
C THR A 79 -1.10 -12.56 -11.53
N VAL A 80 -1.49 -13.83 -11.54
CA VAL A 80 -2.86 -14.24 -11.75
C VAL A 80 -3.32 -15.08 -10.55
N SER A 81 -4.40 -14.62 -9.91
CA SER A 81 -5.06 -15.37 -8.85
C SER A 81 -6.33 -16.02 -9.40
N LYS A 82 -6.51 -17.32 -9.16
CA LYS A 82 -7.66 -18.09 -9.62
C LYS A 82 -8.33 -18.73 -8.41
N THR A 83 -9.61 -18.46 -8.22
CA THR A 83 -10.41 -19.06 -7.15
C THR A 83 -11.26 -20.21 -7.66
N GLY A 84 -11.52 -21.19 -6.81
CA GLY A 84 -12.36 -22.33 -7.11
C GLY A 84 -13.79 -22.19 -6.63
N LYS A 85 -14.55 -23.29 -6.66
CA LYS A 85 -15.91 -23.38 -6.15
C LYS A 85 -15.93 -23.35 -4.64
N VAL A 86 -17.02 -22.81 -4.07
CA VAL A 86 -17.26 -22.81 -2.62
C VAL A 86 -17.47 -24.26 -2.15
N GLY A 87 -16.72 -24.64 -1.13
CA GLY A 87 -16.87 -25.90 -0.43
C GLY A 87 -18.04 -25.87 0.57
N LYS A 88 -18.33 -27.02 1.19
CA LYS A 88 -19.40 -27.15 2.19
C LYS A 88 -19.14 -26.34 3.45
N ASP A 89 -17.90 -26.00 3.74
CA ASP A 89 -17.42 -25.20 4.85
C ASP A 89 -17.45 -23.68 4.58
N GLY A 90 -17.91 -23.26 3.38
CA GLY A 90 -17.95 -21.86 2.96
C GLY A 90 -16.61 -21.33 2.43
N ASN A 91 -15.55 -22.14 2.45
CA ASN A 91 -14.25 -21.77 1.89
C ASN A 91 -14.12 -22.20 0.42
N PHE A 92 -13.19 -21.62 -0.30
CA PHE A 92 -12.85 -21.98 -1.67
C PHE A 92 -11.33 -21.89 -1.89
N PRO A 93 -10.76 -22.78 -2.71
CA PRO A 93 -9.34 -22.75 -2.97
C PRO A 93 -8.95 -21.52 -3.77
N ILE A 94 -7.74 -21.01 -3.51
CA ILE A 94 -7.09 -19.97 -4.28
C ILE A 94 -5.71 -20.45 -4.73
N THR A 95 -5.38 -20.17 -5.98
CA THR A 95 -4.04 -20.36 -6.54
C THR A 95 -3.55 -19.01 -7.07
N ILE A 96 -2.35 -18.62 -6.69
CA ILE A 96 -1.69 -17.41 -7.16
C ILE A 96 -0.46 -17.82 -7.95
N GLU A 97 -0.36 -17.38 -9.19
CA GLU A 97 0.75 -17.67 -10.09
C GLU A 97 1.51 -16.36 -10.38
N TYR A 98 2.82 -16.37 -10.17
CA TYR A 98 3.70 -15.31 -10.60
C TYR A 98 3.98 -15.45 -12.09
N LEU A 99 3.49 -14.51 -12.89
CA LEU A 99 3.72 -14.48 -14.34
C LEU A 99 5.04 -13.80 -14.66
N GLN A 100 5.32 -12.69 -13.96
CA GLN A 100 6.54 -11.92 -14.09
C GLN A 100 6.86 -11.20 -12.79
N SER A 101 8.15 -11.11 -12.48
CA SER A 101 8.64 -10.19 -11.46
C SER A 101 10.00 -9.64 -11.88
N SER A 102 10.23 -8.35 -11.71
CA SER A 102 11.51 -7.72 -12.07
C SER A 102 11.89 -6.60 -11.12
N ASP A 103 13.17 -6.46 -10.87
CA ASP A 103 13.76 -5.31 -10.20
C ASP A 103 14.01 -4.13 -11.19
N ILE A 104 14.64 -3.05 -10.72
CA ILE A 104 14.96 -1.85 -11.49
C ILE A 104 15.86 -2.15 -12.71
N ASN A 105 16.65 -3.24 -12.67
CA ASN A 105 17.56 -3.66 -13.74
C ASN A 105 16.90 -4.70 -14.67
N GLY A 106 15.62 -5.01 -14.48
CA GLY A 106 14.90 -6.02 -15.23
C GLY A 106 15.24 -7.47 -14.83
N LYS A 107 15.99 -7.66 -13.72
CA LYS A 107 16.31 -9.00 -13.21
C LYS A 107 15.10 -9.58 -12.50
N SER A 108 14.79 -10.85 -12.81
CA SER A 108 13.74 -11.59 -12.13
C SER A 108 14.03 -11.72 -10.63
N VAL A 109 13.07 -11.32 -9.81
CA VAL A 109 13.13 -11.43 -8.34
C VAL A 109 12.51 -12.74 -7.87
N ILE A 110 11.34 -13.09 -8.43
CA ILE A 110 10.64 -14.34 -8.15
C ILE A 110 10.52 -15.10 -9.48
N PRO A 111 10.94 -16.38 -9.57
CA PRO A 111 10.84 -17.13 -10.81
C PRO A 111 9.41 -17.19 -11.35
N ASN A 112 9.26 -17.00 -12.66
CA ASN A 112 7.98 -17.14 -13.35
C ASN A 112 7.43 -18.55 -13.18
N GLY A 113 6.11 -18.67 -13.03
CA GLY A 113 5.45 -19.94 -12.75
C GLY A 113 5.53 -20.40 -11.29
N THR A 114 6.04 -19.55 -10.38
CA THR A 114 5.93 -19.80 -8.94
C THR A 114 4.46 -19.75 -8.54
N LEU A 115 3.99 -20.80 -7.85
CA LEU A 115 2.61 -20.97 -7.43
C LEU A 115 2.51 -20.92 -5.91
N LEU A 116 1.53 -20.16 -5.41
CA LEU A 116 1.08 -20.23 -4.03
C LEU A 116 -0.33 -20.81 -4.01
N PHE A 117 -0.58 -21.68 -3.04
CA PHE A 117 -1.88 -22.30 -2.82
C PHE A 117 -2.41 -21.90 -1.46
N GLY A 118 -3.72 -21.82 -1.35
CA GLY A 118 -4.39 -21.50 -0.10
C GLY A 118 -5.90 -21.58 -0.22
N ASN A 119 -6.57 -21.09 0.80
CA ASN A 119 -8.01 -21.02 0.91
C ASN A 119 -8.46 -19.61 1.21
N ALA A 120 -9.57 -19.18 0.62
CA ALA A 120 -10.23 -17.91 0.82
C ALA A 120 -11.70 -18.13 1.22
N SER A 121 -12.33 -17.10 1.76
CA SER A 121 -13.76 -17.06 2.04
C SER A 121 -14.33 -15.69 1.68
N LEU A 122 -15.65 -15.56 1.69
CA LEU A 122 -16.34 -14.27 1.46
C LEU A 122 -16.17 -13.26 2.61
N SER A 123 -15.59 -13.69 3.74
CA SER A 123 -15.47 -12.89 4.96
C SER A 123 -14.04 -12.70 5.44
N SER A 124 -13.04 -13.27 4.76
CA SER A 124 -11.64 -13.16 5.17
C SER A 124 -10.70 -13.13 3.97
N MET A 125 -9.55 -12.50 4.15
CA MET A 125 -8.44 -12.59 3.21
C MET A 125 -7.89 -14.02 3.13
N PRO A 126 -7.23 -14.39 2.01
CA PRO A 126 -6.70 -15.73 1.84
C PRO A 126 -5.70 -16.14 2.92
N LYS A 127 -5.79 -17.42 3.32
CA LYS A 127 -4.74 -18.09 4.09
C LYS A 127 -4.00 -19.04 3.15
N LEU A 128 -2.69 -18.83 3.07
CA LEU A 128 -1.81 -19.66 2.25
C LEU A 128 -1.45 -20.95 2.98
N ASP A 129 -1.35 -22.04 2.22
CA ASP A 129 -1.00 -23.37 2.72
C ASP A 129 0.38 -23.80 2.25
N SER A 130 0.75 -23.45 1.00
CA SER A 130 2.02 -23.88 0.40
C SER A 130 2.49 -22.98 -0.74
N ILE A 131 3.77 -23.13 -1.08
CA ILE A 131 4.43 -22.50 -2.23
C ILE A 131 5.20 -23.55 -3.03
N VAL A 132 5.07 -23.51 -4.35
CA VAL A 132 5.81 -24.35 -5.29
C VAL A 132 6.51 -23.49 -6.32
N GLY A 133 7.80 -23.70 -6.49
CA GLY A 133 8.61 -22.98 -7.48
C GLY A 133 9.88 -23.75 -7.81
N THR A 134 10.25 -23.78 -9.09
CA THR A 134 11.41 -24.49 -9.59
C THR A 134 12.67 -23.68 -9.35
N GLY A 135 13.74 -24.36 -8.89
CA GLY A 135 15.07 -23.74 -8.74
C GLY A 135 15.21 -22.75 -7.58
N MET A 136 14.25 -22.72 -6.64
CA MET A 136 14.32 -21.88 -5.44
C MET A 136 14.76 -22.68 -4.22
N GLU A 137 15.65 -22.09 -3.43
CA GLU A 137 16.02 -22.62 -2.12
C GLU A 137 14.84 -22.51 -1.13
N GLU A 138 14.74 -23.44 -0.17
CA GLU A 138 13.63 -23.48 0.79
C GLU A 138 13.53 -22.21 1.64
N ASN A 139 14.65 -21.62 2.05
CA ASN A 139 14.65 -20.36 2.81
C ASN A 139 14.05 -19.20 2.01
N PHE A 140 14.32 -19.16 0.71
CA PHE A 140 13.77 -18.14 -0.18
C PHE A 140 12.26 -18.36 -0.41
N LYS A 141 11.81 -19.60 -0.65
CA LYS A 141 10.38 -19.94 -0.71
C LYS A 141 9.65 -19.51 0.55
N ASN A 142 10.19 -19.84 1.72
CA ASN A 142 9.61 -19.46 3.01
C ASN A 142 9.53 -17.93 3.19
N SER A 143 10.52 -17.20 2.68
CA SER A 143 10.50 -15.73 2.73
C SER A 143 9.39 -15.15 1.85
N ILE A 144 9.23 -15.65 0.61
CA ILE A 144 8.14 -15.25 -0.28
C ILE A 144 6.79 -15.59 0.35
N PHE A 145 6.62 -16.80 0.86
CA PHE A 145 5.39 -17.27 1.49
C PHE A 145 4.97 -16.34 2.64
N LYS A 146 5.90 -16.05 3.56
CA LYS A 146 5.65 -15.16 4.70
C LYS A 146 5.34 -13.74 4.25
N MET A 147 6.05 -13.22 3.25
CA MET A 147 5.82 -11.88 2.70
C MET A 147 4.40 -11.76 2.12
N VAL A 148 3.97 -12.72 1.30
CA VAL A 148 2.63 -12.69 0.69
C VAL A 148 1.54 -12.86 1.74
N GLN A 149 1.71 -13.78 2.72
CA GLN A 149 0.76 -13.93 3.81
C GLN A 149 0.64 -12.66 4.64
N SER A 150 1.77 -12.04 5.00
CA SER A 150 1.77 -10.76 5.72
C SER A 150 1.08 -9.65 4.94
N THR A 151 1.20 -9.64 3.61
CA THR A 151 0.50 -8.69 2.74
C THR A 151 -1.02 -8.90 2.83
N PHE A 152 -1.51 -10.14 2.79
CA PHE A 152 -2.94 -10.42 2.97
C PHE A 152 -3.44 -10.00 4.35
N ASP A 153 -2.67 -10.27 5.39
CA ASP A 153 -3.03 -9.88 6.76
C ASP A 153 -3.14 -8.35 6.90
N GLN A 154 -2.30 -7.59 6.21
CA GLN A 154 -2.33 -6.12 6.19
C GLN A 154 -3.45 -5.56 5.31
N LEU A 155 -3.82 -6.27 4.24
CA LEU A 155 -4.92 -5.87 3.34
C LEU A 155 -6.31 -6.21 3.89
N ALA A 156 -6.40 -6.86 5.04
CA ALA A 156 -7.66 -7.12 5.73
C ALA A 156 -8.29 -5.79 6.17
N MET A 157 -9.11 -5.21 5.30
CA MET A 157 -9.84 -3.98 5.57
C MET A 157 -11.13 -4.27 6.33
N PRO A 158 -11.55 -3.40 7.27
CA PRO A 158 -12.79 -3.58 8.00
C PRO A 158 -14.00 -3.43 7.07
N GLU A 159 -15.02 -4.25 7.30
CA GLU A 159 -16.32 -4.04 6.67
C GLU A 159 -16.94 -2.73 7.17
N LYS A 160 -17.34 -1.86 6.26
CA LYS A 160 -17.92 -0.54 6.58
C LYS A 160 -19.09 -0.19 5.69
N LYS A 161 -20.12 0.41 6.28
CA LYS A 161 -21.14 1.13 5.52
C LYS A 161 -20.78 2.61 5.52
N LEU A 162 -20.60 3.16 4.33
CA LEU A 162 -20.07 4.51 4.15
C LEU A 162 -20.97 5.32 3.21
N LYS A 163 -21.19 6.59 3.56
CA LYS A 163 -21.77 7.59 2.67
C LYS A 163 -20.65 8.44 2.04
N VAL A 164 -20.94 9.05 0.91
CA VAL A 164 -20.03 10.02 0.29
C VAL A 164 -19.68 11.12 1.30
N GLY A 165 -18.38 11.40 1.46
CA GLY A 165 -17.81 12.31 2.44
C GLY A 165 -17.37 11.65 3.76
N GLU A 166 -17.80 10.43 4.05
CA GLU A 166 -17.35 9.69 5.24
C GLU A 166 -15.97 9.05 5.03
N SER A 167 -15.29 8.79 6.13
CA SER A 167 -13.93 8.24 6.16
C SER A 167 -13.78 7.19 7.24
N PHE A 168 -12.80 6.32 7.07
CA PHE A 168 -12.31 5.43 8.13
C PHE A 168 -10.78 5.39 8.10
N SER A 169 -10.18 5.04 9.24
CA SER A 169 -8.72 4.92 9.36
C SER A 169 -8.33 3.51 9.80
N GLN A 170 -7.13 3.11 9.38
CA GLN A 170 -6.48 1.87 9.76
C GLN A 170 -5.03 2.17 10.14
N GLU A 171 -4.55 1.54 11.20
CA GLU A 171 -3.16 1.63 11.63
C GLU A 171 -2.40 0.36 11.24
N SER A 172 -1.18 0.55 10.75
CA SER A 172 -0.26 -0.54 10.40
C SER A 172 1.11 -0.27 11.00
N PRO A 173 1.71 -1.24 11.70
CA PRO A 173 3.07 -1.11 12.20
C PRO A 173 4.07 -1.19 11.03
N LEU A 174 5.13 -0.40 11.11
CA LEU A 174 6.26 -0.42 10.18
C LEU A 174 7.55 -0.46 11.00
N THR A 175 8.44 -1.39 10.68
CA THR A 175 9.79 -1.44 11.26
C THR A 175 10.82 -1.19 10.17
N ILE A 176 11.68 -0.19 10.35
CA ILE A 176 12.74 0.19 9.42
C ILE A 176 14.09 -0.13 10.06
N PRO A 177 14.85 -1.11 9.54
CA PRO A 177 16.20 -1.39 10.01
C PRO A 177 17.19 -0.39 9.40
N ILE A 178 17.84 0.44 10.23
CA ILE A 178 18.85 1.40 9.80
C ILE A 178 20.07 1.24 10.69
N ALA A 179 21.23 1.00 10.10
CA ALA A 179 22.52 0.88 10.82
C ALA A 179 22.49 -0.07 12.05
N GLY A 180 21.76 -1.18 11.95
CA GLY A 180 21.61 -2.16 13.02
C GLY A 180 20.60 -1.79 14.11
N ILE A 181 19.83 -0.73 13.91
CA ILE A 181 18.75 -0.26 14.79
C ILE A 181 17.42 -0.50 14.12
N ASN A 182 16.43 -0.99 14.84
CA ASN A 182 15.06 -1.10 14.38
C ASN A 182 14.27 0.15 14.80
N ILE A 183 13.82 0.92 13.82
CA ILE A 183 12.96 2.08 14.06
C ILE A 183 11.53 1.64 13.89
N GLU A 184 10.76 1.71 14.95
CA GLU A 184 9.36 1.37 14.95
C GLU A 184 8.51 2.61 14.63
N MET A 185 7.63 2.48 13.66
CA MET A 185 6.68 3.50 13.25
C MET A 185 5.27 2.93 13.19
N VAL A 186 4.28 3.80 13.23
CA VAL A 186 2.89 3.49 12.93
C VAL A 186 2.48 4.34 11.72
N ILE A 187 1.91 3.68 10.72
CA ILE A 187 1.29 4.32 9.57
C ILE A 187 -0.21 4.36 9.82
N THR A 188 -0.76 5.55 9.97
CA THR A 188 -2.21 5.75 9.99
C THR A 188 -2.68 6.08 8.58
N THR A 189 -3.44 5.17 7.96
CA THR A 189 -4.02 5.36 6.63
C THR A 189 -5.49 5.70 6.76
N THR A 190 -5.90 6.86 6.23
CA THR A 190 -7.28 7.32 6.19
C THR A 190 -7.82 7.22 4.77
N TYR A 191 -8.93 6.51 4.62
CA TYR A 191 -9.68 6.34 3.38
C TYR A 191 -10.94 7.20 3.42
N SER A 192 -11.10 8.14 2.51
CA SER A 192 -12.25 9.07 2.42
C SER A 192 -13.04 8.80 1.15
N LEU A 193 -14.29 8.37 1.29
CA LEU A 193 -15.18 8.09 0.15
C LEU A 193 -15.59 9.39 -0.54
N LYS A 194 -15.18 9.55 -1.80
CA LYS A 194 -15.41 10.77 -2.57
C LYS A 194 -16.62 10.71 -3.48
N SER A 195 -16.83 9.55 -4.10
CA SER A 195 -17.96 9.36 -5.01
C SER A 195 -18.29 7.89 -5.18
N ILE A 196 -19.53 7.61 -5.56
CA ILE A 196 -20.06 6.29 -5.88
C ILE A 196 -20.69 6.36 -7.27
N THR A 197 -20.44 5.33 -8.07
CA THR A 197 -21.16 5.06 -9.32
C THR A 197 -21.84 3.69 -9.21
N THR A 198 -22.59 3.28 -10.22
CA THR A 198 -23.20 1.93 -10.24
C THR A 198 -22.18 0.78 -10.21
N LYS A 199 -20.92 1.03 -10.60
CA LYS A 199 -19.87 0.01 -10.71
C LYS A 199 -18.69 0.22 -9.76
N SER A 200 -18.42 1.45 -9.36
CA SER A 200 -17.19 1.76 -8.62
C SER A 200 -17.41 2.80 -7.53
N ALA A 201 -16.69 2.66 -6.45
CA ALA A 201 -16.55 3.67 -5.43
C ALA A 201 -15.10 4.19 -5.41
N PHE A 202 -14.94 5.50 -5.26
CA PHE A 202 -13.66 6.19 -5.35
C PHE A 202 -13.29 6.79 -4.01
N PHE A 203 -12.09 6.48 -3.55
CA PHE A 203 -11.56 6.97 -2.29
C PHE A 203 -10.30 7.80 -2.51
N ASP A 204 -10.15 8.87 -1.75
CA ASP A 204 -8.85 9.49 -1.51
C ASP A 204 -8.20 8.79 -0.31
N ILE A 205 -6.87 8.63 -0.39
CA ILE A 205 -6.04 8.06 0.67
C ILE A 205 -5.12 9.15 1.19
N VAL A 206 -5.03 9.22 2.52
CA VAL A 206 -4.02 10.02 3.21
C VAL A 206 -3.31 9.14 4.22
N GLN A 207 -1.99 9.17 4.22
CA GLN A 207 -1.16 8.47 5.22
C GLN A 207 -0.39 9.47 6.07
N VAL A 208 -0.29 9.17 7.35
CA VAL A 208 0.57 9.87 8.31
C VAL A 208 1.44 8.84 9.01
N TYR A 209 2.74 9.11 9.06
CA TYR A 209 3.72 8.27 9.72
C TYR A 209 4.07 8.88 11.06
N SER A 210 3.89 8.11 12.13
CA SER A 210 4.28 8.49 13.48
C SER A 210 5.32 7.52 14.02
N MET A 211 6.35 8.07 14.65
CA MET A 211 7.38 7.25 15.30
C MET A 211 6.95 6.80 16.68
N LYS A 212 7.28 5.53 17.01
CA LYS A 212 7.41 5.07 18.39
C LYS A 212 8.88 5.15 18.74
N ILE A 213 9.21 5.76 19.89
CA ILE A 213 10.58 5.79 20.40
C ILE A 213 10.95 4.37 20.83
N ALA A 214 11.84 3.73 20.07
CA ALA A 214 12.22 2.34 20.32
C ALA A 214 13.56 2.19 21.06
N ASP A 215 14.48 3.16 20.95
CA ASP A 215 15.82 3.03 21.51
C ASP A 215 16.27 4.34 22.19
N THR A 216 16.51 4.28 23.50
CA THR A 216 16.93 5.43 24.31
C THR A 216 18.35 5.92 24.00
N ARG A 217 19.14 5.17 23.22
CA ARG A 217 20.50 5.56 22.81
C ARG A 217 20.49 6.61 21.69
N PHE A 218 19.35 6.81 21.06
CA PHE A 218 19.20 7.73 19.94
C PHE A 218 18.10 8.75 20.21
N ASP A 219 18.41 10.02 19.99
CA ASP A 219 17.39 11.04 19.79
C ASP A 219 16.88 10.92 18.35
N THR A 220 15.68 10.39 18.20
CA THR A 220 15.13 10.04 16.91
C THR A 220 13.92 10.92 16.62
N ASN A 221 13.94 11.59 15.48
CA ASN A 221 12.82 12.36 14.98
C ASN A 221 12.49 11.91 13.55
N GLY A 222 11.23 11.67 13.28
CA GLY A 222 10.78 11.24 11.96
C GLY A 222 9.36 11.67 11.69
N SER A 223 9.12 12.01 10.44
CA SER A 223 7.82 12.33 9.91
C SER A 223 7.68 11.79 8.51
N GLY A 224 6.48 11.45 8.13
CA GLY A 224 6.17 11.03 6.78
C GLY A 224 4.71 11.26 6.48
N ASN A 225 4.42 11.35 5.22
CA ASN A 225 3.07 11.47 4.71
C ASN A 225 2.94 10.68 3.40
N GLY A 226 1.72 10.36 3.06
CA GLY A 226 1.39 9.76 1.78
C GLY A 226 0.04 10.23 1.31
N THR A 227 -0.15 10.28 0.00
CA THR A 227 -1.44 10.56 -0.63
C THR A 227 -1.67 9.59 -1.77
N GLY A 228 -2.92 9.24 -2.01
CA GLY A 228 -3.23 8.28 -3.06
C GLY A 228 -4.71 8.17 -3.34
N LYS A 229 -5.03 7.14 -4.14
CA LYS A 229 -6.40 6.83 -4.54
C LYS A 229 -6.66 5.33 -4.46
N LEU A 230 -7.89 4.98 -4.12
CA LEU A 230 -8.38 3.61 -4.19
C LEU A 230 -9.69 3.59 -4.99
N VAL A 231 -9.77 2.65 -5.92
CA VAL A 231 -11.00 2.35 -6.65
C VAL A 231 -11.51 0.98 -6.23
N TYR A 232 -12.71 0.94 -5.72
CA TYR A 232 -13.40 -0.27 -5.30
C TYR A 232 -14.42 -0.67 -6.35
N ASP A 233 -14.27 -1.88 -6.89
CA ASP A 233 -15.22 -2.51 -7.81
C ASP A 233 -16.39 -3.07 -7.00
N ILE A 234 -17.55 -2.40 -7.05
CA ILE A 234 -18.72 -2.74 -6.25
C ILE A 234 -19.28 -4.12 -6.62
N PRO A 235 -19.51 -4.46 -7.91
CA PRO A 235 -20.00 -5.79 -8.30
C PRO A 235 -19.11 -6.95 -7.87
N ASN A 236 -17.80 -6.74 -7.83
CA ASN A 236 -16.83 -7.79 -7.51
C ASN A 236 -16.35 -7.76 -6.05
N HIS A 237 -16.78 -6.78 -5.27
CA HIS A 237 -16.33 -6.56 -3.89
C HIS A 237 -14.81 -6.55 -3.74
N PHE A 238 -14.11 -5.90 -4.67
CA PHE A 238 -12.65 -5.94 -4.71
C PHE A 238 -12.03 -4.57 -5.04
N THR A 239 -10.79 -4.33 -4.58
CA THR A 239 -10.03 -3.16 -4.97
C THR A 239 -9.44 -3.36 -6.36
N SER A 240 -9.91 -2.59 -7.34
CA SER A 240 -9.43 -2.67 -8.73
C SER A 240 -8.21 -1.78 -8.98
N GLU A 241 -8.05 -0.72 -8.20
CA GLU A 241 -6.91 0.18 -8.27
C GLU A 241 -6.54 0.70 -6.87
N ASN A 242 -5.25 0.75 -6.58
CA ASN A 242 -4.72 1.39 -5.38
C ASN A 242 -3.39 2.05 -5.74
N THR A 243 -3.30 3.36 -5.62
CA THR A 243 -2.09 4.13 -5.89
C THR A 243 -1.72 4.97 -4.68
N LEU A 244 -0.42 5.12 -4.43
CA LEU A 244 0.07 5.82 -3.26
C LEU A 244 1.44 6.44 -3.55
N ASP A 245 1.57 7.74 -3.30
CA ASP A 245 2.82 8.46 -3.27
C ASP A 245 3.17 8.80 -1.81
N MET A 246 4.39 8.48 -1.39
CA MET A 246 4.81 8.55 0.01
C MET A 246 6.14 9.29 0.14
N GLU A 247 6.26 10.09 1.19
CA GLU A 247 7.51 10.73 1.59
C GLU A 247 7.80 10.41 3.05
N LEU A 248 9.07 10.12 3.36
CA LEU A 248 9.55 9.86 4.72
C LEU A 248 10.82 10.67 4.96
N ASN A 249 10.87 11.35 6.09
CA ASN A 249 12.06 12.03 6.60
C ASN A 249 12.35 11.51 7.99
N LEU A 250 13.59 11.07 8.20
CA LEU A 250 14.03 10.48 9.46
C LEU A 250 15.37 11.08 9.86
N LYS A 251 15.49 11.48 11.13
CA LYS A 251 16.73 11.97 11.73
C LYS A 251 17.05 11.14 12.96
N LEU A 252 18.23 10.55 12.94
CA LEU A 252 18.79 9.78 14.05
C LEU A 252 19.99 10.54 14.57
N LYS A 253 19.97 10.92 15.84
CA LYS A 253 21.10 11.56 16.51
C LYS A 253 21.67 10.63 17.57
N HIS A 254 22.95 10.38 17.47
CA HIS A 254 23.76 9.69 18.46
C HIS A 254 24.85 10.64 18.95
N THR A 255 25.47 10.36 20.10
CA THR A 255 26.61 11.14 20.63
C THR A 255 27.74 11.32 19.63
N ASP A 256 28.02 10.29 18.81
CA ASP A 256 29.18 10.25 17.94
C ASP A 256 28.84 10.53 16.47
N PHE A 257 27.57 10.38 16.06
CA PHE A 257 27.15 10.55 14.67
C PHE A 257 25.67 10.87 14.55
N ASN A 258 25.28 11.42 13.39
CA ASN A 258 23.89 11.58 12.98
C ASN A 258 23.66 10.92 11.64
N ILE A 259 22.42 10.47 11.42
CA ILE A 259 21.93 9.96 10.15
C ILE A 259 20.69 10.75 9.77
N ASP A 260 20.71 11.41 8.62
CA ASP A 260 19.54 12.00 8.00
C ASP A 260 19.12 11.12 6.81
N LEU A 261 17.90 10.60 6.83
CA LEU A 261 17.32 9.81 5.76
C LEU A 261 16.11 10.52 5.20
N THR A 262 16.08 10.65 3.88
CA THR A 262 14.88 11.05 3.12
C THR A 262 14.51 9.95 2.15
N SER A 263 13.23 9.65 2.02
CA SER A 263 12.71 8.66 1.08
C SER A 263 11.49 9.19 0.36
N LYS A 264 11.42 8.93 -0.96
CA LYS A 264 10.24 9.12 -1.79
C LYS A 264 9.90 7.78 -2.41
N SER A 265 8.65 7.37 -2.30
CA SER A 265 8.20 6.08 -2.82
C SER A 265 6.86 6.24 -3.52
N ALA A 266 6.66 5.47 -4.59
CA ALA A 266 5.39 5.35 -5.28
C ALA A 266 4.98 3.89 -5.36
N TYR A 267 3.72 3.62 -5.07
CA TYR A 267 3.11 2.30 -5.14
C TYR A 267 1.91 2.34 -6.08
N GLY A 268 1.75 1.31 -6.90
CA GLY A 268 0.59 1.11 -7.75
C GLY A 268 0.16 -0.35 -7.77
N GLN A 269 -1.13 -0.59 -7.64
CA GLN A 269 -1.76 -1.89 -7.80
C GLN A 269 -2.97 -1.75 -8.73
N PHE A 270 -3.02 -2.59 -9.76
CA PHE A 270 -4.10 -2.62 -10.74
C PHE A 270 -4.58 -4.06 -10.89
N VAL A 271 -5.90 -4.27 -10.84
CA VAL A 271 -6.51 -5.60 -10.91
C VAL A 271 -7.61 -5.61 -11.95
N LYS A 272 -7.51 -6.54 -12.91
CA LYS A 272 -8.58 -6.87 -13.86
C LYS A 272 -9.26 -8.16 -13.42
N ILE A 273 -10.57 -8.09 -13.22
CA ILE A 273 -11.38 -9.19 -12.68
C ILE A 273 -12.24 -9.77 -13.79
N SER A 274 -12.29 -11.10 -13.87
CA SER A 274 -13.15 -11.83 -14.78
C SER A 274 -13.70 -13.10 -14.11
N LYS A 275 -14.87 -13.53 -14.49
CA LYS A 275 -15.43 -14.81 -14.07
C LYS A 275 -14.84 -15.94 -14.92
N LYS A 276 -14.73 -17.16 -14.30
CA LYS A 276 -14.37 -18.39 -15.00
C LYS A 276 -15.50 -18.86 -15.91
#